data_a1f83039580fbcd1e7630214d6c9e6ef
#
_entry.id   a1f83039580fbcd1e7630214d6c9e6ef
#
_cell.length_a   1.000
_cell.length_b   1.000
_cell.length_c   1.000
_cell.angle_alpha   90.00
_cell.angle_beta   90.00
_cell.angle_gamma   90.00
#
_symmetry.space_group_name_H-M   'P 1'
#
loop_
_entity.id
_entity.type
_entity.pdbx_description
1 polymer ?
#
loop_
_entity_poly.entity_id
_entity_poly.type
_entity_poly.pdbx_seq_one_letter_code
_entity_poly.pdbx_strand_id
1 'polypeptide(L)'
;MTTTTTLDLTGLKCPLPALKTRKALGRIKPGERLEVRCTDPLAAIDIPHLVGETGDRIESVTREGDGLVFLIERRIVLEDRQGQ
;
A
#
# COMPACT_ATOMS: atom_id res chain seq x y z
N MET A 1 -1.88 19.60 -4.65
CA MET A 1 -0.81 18.77 -5.24
C MET A 1 -0.78 17.42 -4.57
N THR A 2 -0.48 16.40 -5.34
CA THR A 2 -0.43 15.04 -4.82
C THR A 2 0.91 14.78 -4.16
N THR A 3 0.89 14.27 -2.93
CA THR A 3 2.11 13.91 -2.20
C THR A 3 2.29 12.41 -2.26
N THR A 4 3.52 11.99 -2.53
CA THR A 4 3.86 10.57 -2.51
C THR A 4 4.81 10.32 -1.35
N THR A 5 4.44 9.39 -0.49
CA THR A 5 5.26 8.96 0.64
C THR A 5 5.90 7.63 0.26
N THR A 6 7.18 7.48 0.54
CA THR A 6 7.89 6.23 0.25
C THR A 6 8.03 5.42 1.52
N LEU A 7 7.68 4.14 1.44
CA LEU A 7 7.81 3.19 2.54
C LEU A 7 8.73 2.07 2.07
N ASP A 8 9.91 2.00 2.67
CA ASP A 8 10.91 1.01 2.29
C ASP A 8 10.82 -0.19 3.24
N LEU A 9 10.32 -1.29 2.71
CA LEU A 9 10.16 -2.53 3.47
C LEU A 9 11.12 -3.61 3.00
N THR A 10 12.21 -3.19 2.37
CA THR A 10 13.24 -4.11 1.89
C THR A 10 13.73 -4.99 3.04
N GLY A 11 13.78 -6.30 2.78
CA GLY A 11 14.26 -7.25 3.77
C GLY A 11 13.23 -7.75 4.76
N LEU A 12 12.06 -7.11 4.82
CA LEU A 12 11.02 -7.56 5.74
C LEU A 12 10.25 -8.72 5.14
N LYS A 13 9.81 -9.63 6.00
CA LYS A 13 9.11 -10.84 5.60
C LYS A 13 7.65 -10.78 6.01
N CYS A 14 6.83 -11.52 5.27
CA CYS A 14 5.42 -11.70 5.61
C CYS A 14 5.27 -12.08 7.08
N PRO A 15 4.34 -11.48 7.83
CA PRO A 15 3.29 -10.55 7.39
C PRO A 15 3.67 -9.08 7.55
N LEU A 16 4.92 -8.75 7.84
CA LEU A 16 5.31 -7.38 8.16
C LEU A 16 5.08 -6.38 7.04
N PRO A 17 5.37 -6.72 5.75
CA PRO A 17 5.09 -5.74 4.69
C PRO A 17 3.63 -5.31 4.65
N ALA A 18 2.70 -6.25 4.76
CA ALA A 18 1.28 -5.92 4.74
C ALA A 18 0.87 -5.07 5.94
N LEU A 19 1.35 -5.45 7.13
CA LEU A 19 1.01 -4.73 8.35
C LEU A 19 1.51 -3.29 8.32
N LYS A 20 2.76 -3.10 7.87
CA LYS A 20 3.33 -1.76 7.80
C LYS A 20 2.68 -0.92 6.72
N THR A 21 2.30 -1.54 5.61
CA THR A 21 1.60 -0.85 4.54
C THR A 21 0.22 -0.36 5.03
N ARG A 22 -0.52 -1.22 5.74
CA ARG A 22 -1.81 -0.84 6.31
C ARG A 22 -1.66 0.37 7.24
N LYS A 23 -0.65 0.34 8.09
CA LYS A 23 -0.42 1.41 9.03
C LYS A 23 -0.08 2.72 8.30
N ALA A 24 0.77 2.63 7.29
CA ALA A 24 1.18 3.82 6.53
C ALA A 24 -0.01 4.41 5.76
N LEU A 25 -0.86 3.57 5.17
CA LEU A 25 -2.04 4.04 4.48
C LEU A 25 -2.96 4.81 5.41
N GLY A 26 -3.04 4.42 6.67
CA GLY A 26 -3.85 5.12 7.65
C GLY A 26 -3.31 6.49 8.04
N ARG A 27 -2.06 6.78 7.68
CA ARG A 27 -1.42 8.05 8.04
C ARG A 27 -1.43 9.08 6.93
N ILE A 28 -1.61 8.65 5.70
CA ILE A 28 -1.66 9.59 4.58
C ILE A 28 -3.10 10.02 4.35
N LYS A 29 -3.26 11.13 3.66
CA LYS A 29 -4.58 11.69 3.41
C LYS A 29 -5.19 11.12 2.14
N PRO A 30 -6.53 11.10 2.04
CA PRO A 30 -7.15 10.69 0.78
C PRO A 30 -6.61 11.50 -0.39
N GLY A 31 -6.34 10.83 -1.48
CA GLY A 31 -5.75 11.44 -2.66
C GLY A 31 -4.25 11.39 -2.69
N GLU A 32 -3.61 11.13 -1.56
CA GLU A 32 -2.16 10.97 -1.51
C GLU A 32 -1.77 9.56 -1.93
N ARG A 33 -0.51 9.42 -2.30
CA ARG A 33 0.01 8.14 -2.77
C ARG A 33 1.06 7.60 -1.81
N LEU A 34 1.14 6.28 -1.76
CA LEU A 34 2.15 5.58 -0.98
C LEU A 34 2.93 4.68 -1.93
N GLU A 35 4.24 4.88 -1.97
CA GLU A 35 5.12 4.01 -2.74
C GLU A 35 5.71 2.99 -1.77
N VAL A 36 5.43 1.71 -2.00
CA VAL A 36 5.89 0.64 -1.10
C VAL A 36 6.91 -0.21 -1.83
N ARG A 37 8.10 -0.30 -1.25
CA ARG A 37 9.18 -1.13 -1.80
C ARG A 37 9.35 -2.34 -0.92
N CYS A 38 9.33 -3.54 -1.51
CA CYS A 38 9.48 -4.77 -0.75
C CYS A 38 10.19 -5.83 -1.57
N THR A 39 10.84 -6.76 -0.86
CA THR A 39 11.60 -7.85 -1.50
C THR A 39 11.01 -9.22 -1.22
N ASP A 40 10.05 -9.33 -0.29
CA ASP A 40 9.43 -10.62 0.01
C ASP A 40 8.50 -11.01 -1.12
N PRO A 41 8.70 -12.19 -1.74
CA PRO A 41 7.81 -12.64 -2.82
C PRO A 41 6.34 -12.70 -2.42
N LEU A 42 6.04 -12.97 -1.16
CA LEU A 42 4.66 -13.05 -0.69
C LEU A 42 3.98 -11.68 -0.68
N ALA A 43 4.74 -10.60 -0.67
CA ALA A 43 4.16 -9.27 -0.75
C ALA A 43 3.42 -9.05 -2.06
N ALA A 44 3.81 -9.76 -3.12
CA ALA A 44 3.12 -9.67 -4.41
C ALA A 44 1.67 -10.14 -4.30
N ILE A 45 1.37 -10.95 -3.30
CA ILE A 45 0.01 -11.43 -3.04
C ILE A 45 -0.64 -10.62 -1.93
N ASP A 46 0.10 -10.42 -0.84
CA ASP A 46 -0.45 -9.81 0.37
C ASP A 46 -0.79 -8.34 0.21
N ILE A 47 0.06 -7.58 -0.48
CA ILE A 47 -0.17 -6.15 -0.64
C ILE A 47 -1.42 -5.86 -1.46
N PRO A 48 -1.61 -6.48 -2.64
CA PRO A 48 -2.86 -6.26 -3.37
C PRO A 48 -4.10 -6.68 -2.59
N HIS A 49 -4.01 -7.77 -1.84
CA HIS A 49 -5.13 -8.24 -1.03
C HIS A 49 -5.48 -7.21 0.05
N LEU A 50 -4.47 -6.71 0.74
CA LEU A 50 -4.64 -5.69 1.75
C LEU A 50 -5.27 -4.41 1.17
N VAL A 51 -4.76 -3.97 0.03
CA VAL A 51 -5.25 -2.74 -0.60
C VAL A 51 -6.72 -2.90 -0.99
N GLY A 52 -7.11 -4.09 -1.44
CA GLY A 52 -8.51 -4.38 -1.72
C GLY A 52 -9.37 -4.30 -0.46
N GLU A 53 -8.83 -4.74 0.68
CA GLU A 53 -9.57 -4.70 1.94
C GLU A 53 -9.75 -3.29 2.47
N THR A 54 -8.73 -2.44 2.29
CA THR A 54 -8.82 -1.07 2.79
C THR A 54 -9.63 -0.15 1.88
N GLY A 55 -9.92 -0.60 0.66
CA GLY A 55 -10.65 0.22 -0.28
C GLY A 55 -9.78 1.18 -1.07
N ASP A 56 -8.47 1.08 -0.91
CA ASP A 56 -7.54 1.91 -1.66
C ASP A 56 -7.27 1.29 -3.03
N ARG A 57 -6.39 1.89 -3.81
CA ARG A 57 -6.19 1.45 -5.18
C ARG A 57 -4.71 1.33 -5.51
N ILE A 58 -4.32 0.22 -6.13
CA ILE A 58 -2.97 0.07 -6.67
C ILE A 58 -2.95 0.71 -8.05
N GLU A 59 -2.09 1.72 -8.22
CA GLU A 59 -1.93 2.38 -9.51
C GLU A 59 -0.95 1.64 -10.39
N SER A 60 0.12 1.12 -9.79
CA SER A 60 1.11 0.39 -10.57
C SER A 60 1.90 -0.54 -9.69
N VAL A 61 2.46 -1.56 -10.31
CA VAL A 61 3.39 -2.49 -9.68
C VAL A 61 4.57 -2.61 -10.63
N THR A 62 5.75 -2.28 -10.12
CA THR A 62 6.97 -2.30 -10.92
C THR A 62 7.98 -3.22 -10.27
N ARG A 63 8.67 -4.01 -11.09
CA ARG A 63 9.76 -4.84 -10.60
C ARG A 63 11.06 -4.04 -10.66
N GLU A 64 11.78 -4.02 -9.54
CA GLU A 64 13.10 -3.40 -9.47
C GLU A 64 14.06 -4.37 -8.80
N GLY A 65 15.03 -4.88 -9.56
CA GLY A 65 15.95 -5.86 -9.04
C GLY A 65 15.20 -7.09 -8.52
N ASP A 66 15.44 -7.45 -7.28
CA ASP A 66 14.78 -8.61 -6.65
C ASP A 66 13.45 -8.23 -5.99
N GLY A 67 13.08 -6.96 -6.06
CA GLY A 67 11.93 -6.49 -5.33
C GLY A 67 10.82 -5.98 -6.22
N LEU A 68 9.77 -5.54 -5.55
CA LEU A 68 8.60 -4.94 -6.19
C LEU A 68 8.35 -3.57 -5.58
N VAL A 69 7.87 -2.66 -6.42
CA VAL A 69 7.46 -1.33 -5.99
C VAL A 69 5.99 -1.17 -6.33
N PHE A 70 5.18 -0.98 -5.29
CA PHE A 70 3.75 -0.74 -5.45
C PHE A 70 3.48 0.74 -5.28
N LEU A 71 2.73 1.32 -6.21
CA LEU A 71 2.25 2.68 -6.06
C LEU A 71 0.77 2.60 -5.72
N ILE A 72 0.42 3.02 -4.52
CA ILE A 72 -0.93 2.89 -3.98
C ILE A 72 -1.52 4.28 -3.77
N GLU A 73 -2.71 4.48 -4.28
CA GLU A 73 -3.45 5.72 -4.06
C GLU A 73 -4.44 5.50 -2.92
N ARG A 74 -4.40 6.37 -1.91
CA ARG A 74 -5.40 6.32 -0.87
C ARG A 74 -6.67 6.97 -1.36
N ARG A 75 -7.74 6.20 -1.44
CA ARG A 75 -9.00 6.67 -1.96
C ARG A 75 -9.82 7.36 -0.88
N ILE A 76 -10.65 8.28 -1.32
CA ILE A 76 -11.63 8.91 -0.44
C ILE A 76 -12.74 7.89 -0.21
N VAL A 77 -12.94 7.54 1.07
CA VAL A 77 -14.01 6.63 1.45
C VAL A 77 -15.15 7.46 1.99
N LEU A 78 -16.25 7.46 1.29
CA LEU A 78 -17.46 8.13 1.77
C LEU A 78 -18.16 7.15 2.67
N GLU A 79 -18.16 7.46 3.89
CA GLU A 79 -18.66 6.51 4.77
C GLU A 79 -19.98 6.70 5.18
N ASP A 80 -20.00 6.75 5.10
CA ASP A 80 -20.75 6.71 5.70
C ASP A 80 -21.24 5.80 6.07
N ARG A 81 -20.98 5.53 5.81
CA ARG A 81 -21.25 4.76 6.00
C ARG A 81 -21.34 3.91 6.70
N GLN A 82 -21.21 3.92 6.77
CA GLN A 82 -21.32 3.23 7.35
C GLN A 82 -21.51 2.78 8.05
N GLY A 83 -21.77 2.96 8.10
CA GLY A 83 -22.05 2.48 8.80
C GLY A 83 -22.03 1.82 9.14
N GLN A 84 -21.97 1.81 8.95
CA GLN A 84 -22.13 1.30 9.23
C GLN A 84 -22.05 0.95 9.59
#